data_a46b7e2aca93a98067fbd22b80fd9530
#
_entry.id   a46b7e2aca93a98067fbd22b80fd9530
#
_cell.length_a   1.000
_cell.length_b   1.000
_cell.length_c   1.000
_cell.angle_alpha   90.00
_cell.angle_beta   90.00
_cell.angle_gamma   90.00
#
_symmetry.space_group_name_H-M   'P 1'
#
loop_
_entity.id
_entity.type
_entity.pdbx_description
1 polymer ?
#
loop_
_entity_poly.entity_id
_entity_poly.type
_entity_poly.pdbx_seq_one_letter_code
_entity_poly.pdbx_strand_id
1 'polypeptide(L)'
;MTGTYHQLAPFRIDPEFVGRIWGYTDLRPWYEKVSSNGPIGEVWLTGDDCRIATGTHAGKTLAELFREASKVLLGEGAPSSESPLLIKVIFAREKLSVQVHPDDRLARKYGQPRGKTECWYALSAEPGAEVAVGLKPGVTLETVKDEIQQGTLEQSLNVLPISSGDLVFVDAGTVHAIWPGSILLEAQQNCDLTYRMYDYGRPRELHIEKSLEATRLKTNAGKVPATVLNDRTVLVDVGYFRLERFLGDGLRSSQSLLSGKEQPRGLAYLFAANGKGRITGPGFEPVDLPARSIVAVPATAPEFEIENLGALDLIRITPNWPR
;
A
#
# COMPACT_ATOMS: atom_id res chain seq x y z
N MET A 1 -0.55 9.38 32.43
CA MET A 1 -1.30 8.14 32.82
C MET A 1 -1.30 7.25 31.61
N THR A 2 -0.45 6.23 31.60
CA THR A 2 -0.43 5.19 30.55
C THR A 2 -1.60 4.24 30.83
N GLY A 3 -2.74 4.52 30.19
CA GLY A 3 -3.88 3.60 30.23
C GLY A 3 -3.47 2.28 29.59
N THR A 4 -3.59 1.19 30.32
CA THR A 4 -3.35 -0.16 29.80
C THR A 4 -4.53 -0.50 28.89
N TYR A 5 -4.34 -0.36 27.56
CA TYR A 5 -5.34 -0.80 26.60
C TYR A 5 -5.37 -2.34 26.59
N HIS A 6 -6.54 -2.91 26.83
CA HIS A 6 -6.74 -4.36 26.73
C HIS A 6 -7.39 -4.75 25.40
N GLN A 7 -8.16 -3.84 24.79
CA GLN A 7 -8.88 -4.07 23.55
C GLN A 7 -9.08 -2.74 22.81
N LEU A 8 -9.02 -2.75 21.49
CA LEU A 8 -9.36 -1.63 20.62
C LEU A 8 -10.41 -2.08 19.60
N ALA A 9 -11.46 -1.29 19.44
CA ALA A 9 -12.46 -1.47 18.39
C ALA A 9 -11.89 -1.13 17.01
N PRO A 10 -12.49 -1.63 15.92
CA PRO A 10 -12.19 -1.14 14.57
C PRO A 10 -12.40 0.37 14.47
N PHE A 11 -11.55 1.04 13.69
CA PHE A 11 -11.63 2.49 13.50
C PHE A 11 -11.29 2.88 12.07
N ARG A 12 -12.00 3.90 11.55
CA ARG A 12 -11.70 4.47 10.25
C ARG A 12 -10.54 5.45 10.36
N ILE A 13 -9.74 5.53 9.29
CA ILE A 13 -8.62 6.45 9.15
C ILE A 13 -9.00 7.47 8.08
N ASP A 14 -8.79 8.76 8.36
CA ASP A 14 -8.93 9.83 7.38
C ASP A 14 -7.68 9.86 6.49
N PRO A 15 -7.85 9.96 5.17
CA PRO A 15 -6.74 9.97 4.25
C PRO A 15 -5.97 11.29 4.28
N GLU A 16 -4.66 11.21 3.99
CA GLU A 16 -3.80 12.35 3.73
C GLU A 16 -3.60 12.51 2.22
N PHE A 17 -3.83 13.72 1.69
CA PHE A 17 -3.68 14.03 0.28
C PHE A 17 -2.31 14.63 0.01
N VAL A 18 -1.46 13.90 -0.71
CA VAL A 18 -0.05 14.23 -0.88
C VAL A 18 0.21 14.79 -2.27
N GLY A 19 0.72 16.03 -2.30
CA GLY A 19 1.09 16.73 -3.52
C GLY A 19 2.23 16.04 -4.25
N ARG A 20 2.06 15.79 -5.55
CA ARG A 20 3.09 15.26 -6.45
C ARG A 20 2.97 15.91 -7.80
N ILE A 21 4.08 16.31 -8.40
CA ILE A 21 4.11 17.04 -9.68
C ILE A 21 3.48 16.27 -10.85
N TRP A 22 3.40 14.96 -10.74
CA TRP A 22 2.83 14.05 -11.74
C TRP A 22 1.36 13.66 -11.46
N GLY A 23 0.74 14.25 -10.43
CA GLY A 23 -0.62 13.95 -10.02
C GLY A 23 -1.70 14.71 -10.79
N TYR A 24 -2.94 14.56 -10.32
CA TYR A 24 -4.11 15.25 -10.85
C TYR A 24 -4.45 16.47 -10.00
N THR A 25 -4.99 17.50 -10.60
CA THR A 25 -5.55 18.68 -9.91
C THR A 25 -6.97 18.46 -9.40
N ASP A 26 -7.64 17.41 -9.87
CA ASP A 26 -8.98 17.00 -9.48
C ASP A 26 -9.05 15.47 -9.44
N LEU A 27 -9.36 14.90 -8.29
CA LEU A 27 -9.44 13.45 -8.09
C LEU A 27 -10.86 12.89 -8.27
N ARG A 28 -11.85 13.72 -8.60
CA ARG A 28 -13.23 13.24 -8.82
C ARG A 28 -13.31 12.28 -10.01
N PRO A 29 -14.14 11.25 -9.95
CA PRO A 29 -15.10 10.92 -8.89
C PRO A 29 -14.54 10.04 -7.76
N TRP A 30 -13.22 9.89 -7.66
CA TRP A 30 -12.57 9.02 -6.67
C TRP A 30 -12.64 9.60 -5.26
N TYR A 31 -12.34 10.86 -5.14
CA TYR A 31 -12.44 11.63 -3.90
C TYR A 31 -13.14 12.95 -4.19
N GLU A 32 -13.88 13.46 -3.22
CA GLU A 32 -14.48 14.79 -3.31
C GLU A 32 -13.38 15.85 -3.51
N LYS A 33 -13.80 17.04 -3.93
CA LYS A 33 -12.85 18.13 -4.20
C LYS A 33 -11.99 18.43 -2.96
N VAL A 34 -10.69 18.20 -3.10
CA VAL A 34 -9.70 18.51 -2.08
C VAL A 34 -9.10 19.87 -2.37
N SER A 35 -9.04 20.73 -1.35
CA SER A 35 -8.32 22.00 -1.44
C SER A 35 -6.82 21.71 -1.38
N SER A 36 -6.14 21.83 -2.52
CA SER A 36 -4.68 21.73 -2.59
C SER A 36 -4.13 22.84 -3.47
N ASN A 37 -2.90 23.28 -3.18
CA ASN A 37 -2.20 24.30 -3.97
C ASN A 37 -1.50 23.73 -5.21
N GLY A 38 -1.75 22.46 -5.57
CA GLY A 38 -1.10 21.79 -6.69
C GLY A 38 -1.67 20.40 -6.97
N PRO A 39 -1.09 19.66 -7.92
CA PRO A 39 -1.52 18.31 -8.26
C PRO A 39 -1.34 17.35 -7.07
N ILE A 40 -2.32 16.47 -6.84
CA ILE A 40 -2.27 15.39 -5.88
C ILE A 40 -1.96 14.10 -6.65
N GLY A 41 -0.87 13.43 -6.28
CA GLY A 41 -0.49 12.17 -6.91
C GLY A 41 -0.72 10.97 -6.01
N GLU A 42 -0.76 11.17 -4.70
CA GLU A 42 -0.95 10.08 -3.74
C GLU A 42 -2.01 10.45 -2.70
N VAL A 43 -2.80 9.46 -2.30
CA VAL A 43 -3.71 9.53 -1.16
C VAL A 43 -3.26 8.47 -0.17
N TRP A 44 -2.63 8.90 0.92
CA TRP A 44 -2.13 8.01 1.95
C TRP A 44 -3.25 7.60 2.89
N LEU A 45 -3.43 6.30 3.06
CA LEU A 45 -4.51 5.72 3.86
C LEU A 45 -4.04 5.29 5.26
N THR A 46 -2.74 5.00 5.42
CA THR A 46 -2.14 4.53 6.68
C THR A 46 -0.78 5.17 6.96
N GLY A 47 -0.54 6.38 6.48
CA GLY A 47 0.65 7.17 6.81
C GLY A 47 0.67 7.55 8.30
N ASP A 48 1.85 7.81 8.83
CA ASP A 48 2.05 8.13 10.26
C ASP A 48 1.23 9.34 10.72
N ASP A 49 1.03 10.33 9.84
CA ASP A 49 0.26 11.56 10.11
C ASP A 49 -1.24 11.42 9.80
N CYS A 50 -1.68 10.31 9.18
CA CYS A 50 -3.10 10.03 8.97
C CYS A 50 -3.85 10.00 10.29
N ARG A 51 -5.00 10.67 10.36
CA ARG A 51 -5.77 10.79 11.60
C ARG A 51 -6.82 9.71 11.72
N ILE A 52 -7.04 9.29 12.95
CA ILE A 52 -8.14 8.41 13.31
C ILE A 52 -9.43 9.20 13.23
N ALA A 53 -10.38 8.73 12.42
CA ALA A 53 -11.64 9.42 12.15
C ALA A 53 -12.78 9.04 13.11
N THR A 54 -12.73 7.84 13.70
CA THR A 54 -13.84 7.30 14.51
C THR A 54 -13.34 6.65 15.79
N GLY A 55 -14.25 6.48 16.76
CA GLY A 55 -13.98 5.82 18.03
C GLY A 55 -13.28 6.70 19.06
N THR A 56 -12.85 6.11 20.16
CA THR A 56 -12.30 6.80 21.34
C THR A 56 -10.95 7.49 21.09
N HIS A 57 -10.29 7.17 19.98
CA HIS A 57 -8.99 7.77 19.60
C HIS A 57 -9.11 8.77 18.44
N ALA A 58 -10.32 9.15 18.07
CA ALA A 58 -10.55 10.12 16.99
C ALA A 58 -9.73 11.41 17.21
N GLY A 59 -9.08 11.87 16.14
CA GLY A 59 -8.21 13.04 16.12
C GLY A 59 -6.73 12.74 16.37
N LYS A 60 -6.35 11.61 17.00
CA LYS A 60 -4.94 11.20 17.10
C LYS A 60 -4.39 10.81 15.74
N THR A 61 -3.08 10.95 15.55
CA THR A 61 -2.41 10.38 14.39
C THR A 61 -2.20 8.87 14.56
N LEU A 62 -2.01 8.18 13.45
CA LEU A 62 -1.75 6.75 13.47
C LEU A 62 -0.44 6.44 14.23
N ALA A 63 0.61 7.26 14.02
CA ALA A 63 1.88 7.13 14.75
C ALA A 63 1.71 7.31 16.26
N GLU A 64 0.87 8.24 16.72
CA GLU A 64 0.57 8.41 18.14
C GLU A 64 -0.08 7.16 18.72
N LEU A 65 -1.07 6.58 18.01
CA LEU A 65 -1.74 5.37 18.48
C LEU A 65 -0.81 4.16 18.49
N PHE A 66 0.04 3.99 17.49
CA PHE A 66 1.04 2.91 17.48
C PHE A 66 2.01 3.02 18.65
N ARG A 67 2.46 4.23 18.98
CA ARG A 67 3.36 4.49 20.11
C ARG A 67 2.72 4.13 21.45
N GLU A 68 1.40 4.36 21.59
CA GLU A 68 0.67 4.11 22.82
C GLU A 68 0.18 2.66 22.96
N ALA A 69 -0.20 2.01 21.86
CA ALA A 69 -0.98 0.78 21.84
C ALA A 69 -0.51 -0.27 20.83
N SER A 70 0.77 -0.30 20.46
CA SER A 70 1.31 -1.19 19.42
C SER A 70 0.96 -2.67 19.64
N LYS A 71 1.08 -3.19 20.88
CA LYS A 71 0.74 -4.59 21.19
C LYS A 71 -0.73 -4.92 20.96
N VAL A 72 -1.61 -3.98 21.26
CA VAL A 72 -3.07 -4.15 21.09
C VAL A 72 -3.43 -4.09 19.61
N LEU A 73 -2.73 -3.24 18.85
CA LEU A 73 -2.90 -3.12 17.41
C LEU A 73 -2.37 -4.34 16.65
N LEU A 74 -1.13 -4.71 16.93
CA LEU A 74 -0.38 -5.71 16.14
C LEU A 74 -0.57 -7.15 16.64
N GLY A 75 -0.95 -7.33 17.89
CA GLY A 75 -0.99 -8.62 18.56
C GLY A 75 0.33 -8.95 19.28
N GLU A 76 0.25 -9.97 20.14
CA GLU A 76 1.43 -10.45 20.89
C GLU A 76 2.46 -11.07 19.93
N GLY A 77 3.73 -10.75 20.17
CA GLY A 77 4.85 -11.29 19.38
C GLY A 77 5.15 -10.54 18.08
N ALA A 78 4.48 -9.44 17.78
CA ALA A 78 4.86 -8.58 16.66
C ALA A 78 6.29 -8.04 16.86
N PRO A 79 7.16 -8.07 15.82
CA PRO A 79 8.57 -7.70 15.98
C PRO A 79 8.81 -6.19 15.99
N SER A 80 7.78 -5.39 15.82
CA SER A 80 7.86 -3.92 15.76
C SER A 80 6.77 -3.28 16.62
N SER A 81 7.03 -2.06 17.08
CA SER A 81 6.03 -1.20 17.74
C SER A 81 5.51 -0.08 16.83
N GLU A 82 5.92 -0.06 15.57
CA GLU A 82 5.55 0.95 14.57
C GLU A 82 4.55 0.39 13.57
N SER A 83 3.85 1.28 12.83
CA SER A 83 3.03 0.86 11.71
C SER A 83 3.84 0.01 10.73
N PRO A 84 3.40 -1.21 10.41
CA PRO A 84 4.16 -2.10 9.55
C PRO A 84 4.07 -1.75 8.07
N LEU A 85 2.93 -1.17 7.65
CA LEU A 85 2.60 -0.93 6.24
C LEU A 85 2.20 0.52 6.01
N LEU A 86 2.64 1.06 4.88
CA LEU A 86 2.05 2.24 4.27
C LEU A 86 1.17 1.78 3.09
N ILE A 87 -0.11 2.13 3.16
CA ILE A 87 -1.11 1.85 2.13
C ILE A 87 -1.55 3.17 1.55
N LYS A 88 -1.56 3.28 0.22
CA LYS A 88 -1.93 4.51 -0.48
C LYS A 88 -2.57 4.24 -1.83
N VAL A 89 -3.29 5.22 -2.35
CA VAL A 89 -3.79 5.22 -3.73
C VAL A 89 -2.94 6.17 -4.55
N ILE A 90 -2.38 5.68 -5.66
CA ILE A 90 -1.56 6.44 -6.61
C ILE A 90 -2.43 6.87 -7.78
N PHE A 91 -2.35 8.14 -8.14
CA PHE A 91 -3.05 8.76 -9.26
C PHE A 91 -2.02 9.21 -10.31
N ALA A 92 -1.62 8.31 -11.20
CA ALA A 92 -0.60 8.56 -12.20
C ALA A 92 -1.18 9.30 -13.43
N ARG A 93 -1.14 10.62 -13.44
CA ARG A 93 -1.47 11.44 -14.61
C ARG A 93 -0.30 11.57 -15.58
N GLU A 94 0.91 11.63 -15.05
CA GLU A 94 2.15 11.65 -15.78
C GLU A 94 3.07 10.52 -15.34
N LYS A 95 4.14 10.27 -16.07
CA LYS A 95 5.14 9.27 -15.69
C LYS A 95 5.74 9.58 -14.32
N LEU A 96 5.73 8.63 -13.40
CA LEU A 96 6.54 8.69 -12.20
C LEU A 96 8.02 8.49 -12.59
N SER A 97 8.94 8.93 -11.73
CA SER A 97 10.37 8.70 -11.97
C SER A 97 10.69 7.21 -12.07
N VAL A 98 11.70 6.87 -12.85
CA VAL A 98 12.34 5.56 -12.75
C VAL A 98 13.11 5.52 -11.43
N GLN A 99 12.85 4.51 -10.63
CA GLN A 99 13.32 4.42 -9.26
C GLN A 99 13.59 2.99 -8.81
N VAL A 100 14.29 2.85 -7.71
CA VAL A 100 14.54 1.58 -7.03
C VAL A 100 14.47 1.81 -5.52
N HIS A 101 14.04 0.79 -4.79
CA HIS A 101 13.98 0.81 -3.33
C HIS A 101 14.97 -0.18 -2.72
N PRO A 102 15.62 0.15 -1.61
CA PRO A 102 16.53 -0.76 -0.92
C PRO A 102 15.79 -1.91 -0.23
N ASP A 103 16.45 -3.03 -0.04
CA ASP A 103 16.04 -4.05 0.92
C ASP A 103 16.29 -3.61 2.37
N ASP A 104 15.82 -4.41 3.35
CA ASP A 104 15.98 -4.11 4.77
C ASP A 104 17.45 -3.95 5.19
N ARG A 105 18.36 -4.73 4.60
CA ARG A 105 19.79 -4.69 4.91
C ARG A 105 20.40 -3.38 4.45
N LEU A 106 20.11 -2.99 3.21
CA LEU A 106 20.64 -1.76 2.63
C LEU A 106 20.01 -0.52 3.26
N ALA A 107 18.70 -0.57 3.58
CA ALA A 107 18.01 0.50 4.28
C ALA A 107 18.66 0.78 5.64
N ARG A 108 18.94 -0.26 6.43
CA ARG A 108 19.61 -0.13 7.74
C ARG A 108 21.05 0.43 7.61
N LYS A 109 21.77 0.10 6.54
CA LYS A 109 23.09 0.70 6.25
C LYS A 109 23.02 2.23 6.14
N TYR A 110 21.88 2.74 5.64
CA TYR A 110 21.63 4.19 5.49
C TYR A 110 20.74 4.78 6.59
N GLY A 111 20.64 4.10 7.74
CA GLY A 111 19.95 4.62 8.93
C GLY A 111 18.42 4.54 8.87
N GLN A 112 17.87 3.77 7.94
CA GLN A 112 16.43 3.54 7.84
C GLN A 112 16.03 2.19 8.50
N PRO A 113 14.89 2.10 9.18
CA PRO A 113 14.51 0.90 9.91
C PRO A 113 14.22 -0.31 9.02
N ARG A 114 13.73 -0.06 7.81
CA ARG A 114 13.27 -1.12 6.88
C ARG A 114 13.40 -0.69 5.42
N GLY A 115 13.43 -1.67 4.52
CA GLY A 115 13.38 -1.49 3.09
C GLY A 115 11.97 -1.20 2.57
N LYS A 116 11.80 -1.28 1.25
CA LYS A 116 10.52 -1.00 0.61
C LYS A 116 10.23 -2.05 -0.46
N THR A 117 9.64 -3.15 -0.04
CA THR A 117 8.94 -4.10 -0.90
C THR A 117 7.48 -3.69 -0.98
N GLU A 118 6.91 -3.71 -2.18
CA GLU A 118 5.57 -3.19 -2.45
C GLU A 118 4.80 -4.04 -3.45
N CYS A 119 3.52 -3.80 -3.57
CA CYS A 119 2.68 -4.28 -4.65
C CYS A 119 1.67 -3.22 -5.07
N TRP A 120 1.23 -3.31 -6.32
CA TRP A 120 0.23 -2.42 -6.91
C TRP A 120 -0.97 -3.23 -7.39
N TYR A 121 -2.13 -2.95 -6.84
CA TYR A 121 -3.39 -3.48 -7.34
C TYR A 121 -4.08 -2.41 -8.20
N ALA A 122 -4.33 -2.70 -9.47
CA ALA A 122 -4.94 -1.77 -10.40
C ALA A 122 -6.45 -1.61 -10.10
N LEU A 123 -6.79 -0.55 -9.36
CA LEU A 123 -8.18 -0.15 -9.10
C LEU A 123 -8.87 0.30 -10.40
N SER A 124 -8.11 0.97 -11.27
CA SER A 124 -8.52 1.38 -12.60
C SER A 124 -7.32 1.44 -13.52
N ALA A 125 -7.50 1.05 -14.78
CA ALA A 125 -6.50 1.20 -15.83
C ALA A 125 -7.19 1.56 -17.15
N GLU A 126 -6.72 2.59 -17.82
CA GLU A 126 -7.16 2.98 -19.14
C GLU A 126 -6.62 1.99 -20.19
N PRO A 127 -7.25 1.86 -21.36
CA PRO A 127 -6.69 1.05 -22.44
C PRO A 127 -5.29 1.52 -22.81
N GLY A 128 -4.32 0.59 -22.78
CA GLY A 128 -2.91 0.89 -23.06
C GLY A 128 -2.10 1.38 -21.86
N ALA A 129 -2.66 1.36 -20.65
CA ALA A 129 -1.90 1.64 -19.42
C ALA A 129 -0.79 0.60 -19.19
N GLU A 130 0.37 1.07 -18.77
CA GLU A 130 1.57 0.27 -18.62
C GLU A 130 2.32 0.65 -17.34
N VAL A 131 3.11 -0.31 -16.84
CA VAL A 131 4.11 -0.09 -15.79
C VAL A 131 5.44 -0.69 -16.23
N ALA A 132 6.53 -0.11 -15.78
CA ALA A 132 7.86 -0.68 -15.98
C ALA A 132 8.28 -1.41 -14.70
N VAL A 133 8.68 -2.69 -14.82
CA VAL A 133 9.03 -3.54 -13.68
C VAL A 133 10.19 -4.44 -14.02
N GLY A 134 11.36 -4.15 -13.47
CA GLY A 134 12.62 -4.83 -13.76
C GLY A 134 13.32 -4.32 -15.02
N LEU A 135 14.44 -4.91 -15.27
CA LEU A 135 15.29 -4.62 -16.43
C LEU A 135 15.15 -5.72 -17.50
N LYS A 136 15.34 -5.35 -18.76
CA LYS A 136 15.36 -6.31 -19.88
C LYS A 136 16.52 -7.32 -19.71
N PRO A 137 16.39 -8.52 -20.25
CA PRO A 137 17.48 -9.50 -20.26
C PRO A 137 18.76 -8.95 -20.91
N GLY A 138 19.91 -9.21 -20.29
CA GLY A 138 21.22 -8.78 -20.81
C GLY A 138 21.66 -7.38 -20.37
N VAL A 139 20.79 -6.60 -19.73
CA VAL A 139 21.18 -5.32 -19.14
C VAL A 139 22.13 -5.53 -17.97
N THR A 140 23.20 -4.73 -17.88
CA THR A 140 24.19 -4.73 -16.80
C THR A 140 24.09 -3.46 -15.96
N LEU A 141 24.71 -3.44 -14.78
CA LEU A 141 24.79 -2.22 -13.97
C LEU A 141 25.56 -1.09 -14.66
N GLU A 142 26.54 -1.44 -15.50
CA GLU A 142 27.27 -0.48 -16.32
C GLU A 142 26.35 0.15 -17.35
N THR A 143 25.57 -0.67 -18.07
CA THR A 143 24.54 -0.17 -19.00
C THR A 143 23.57 0.77 -18.29
N VAL A 144 23.06 0.37 -17.12
CA VAL A 144 22.13 1.21 -16.33
C VAL A 144 22.78 2.55 -15.96
N LYS A 145 24.04 2.55 -15.53
CA LYS A 145 24.77 3.77 -15.19
C LYS A 145 24.94 4.71 -16.38
N ASP A 146 25.34 4.18 -17.54
CA ASP A 146 25.54 4.94 -18.77
C ASP A 146 24.20 5.52 -19.27
N GLU A 147 23.12 4.74 -19.26
CA GLU A 147 21.80 5.18 -19.68
C GLU A 147 21.18 6.25 -18.74
N ILE A 148 21.47 6.21 -17.43
CA ILE A 148 21.12 7.28 -16.50
C ILE A 148 21.80 8.58 -16.94
N GLN A 149 23.10 8.54 -17.26
CA GLN A 149 23.87 9.72 -17.67
C GLN A 149 23.40 10.27 -19.04
N GLN A 150 22.99 9.38 -19.93
CA GLN A 150 22.50 9.73 -21.27
C GLN A 150 21.00 10.11 -21.29
N GLY A 151 20.27 9.86 -20.20
CA GLY A 151 18.82 10.08 -20.13
C GLY A 151 18.01 9.07 -20.94
N THR A 152 18.52 7.86 -21.14
CA THR A 152 17.92 6.82 -21.99
C THR A 152 17.49 5.56 -21.23
N LEU A 153 17.50 5.57 -19.90
CA LEU A 153 17.24 4.41 -19.04
C LEU A 153 15.91 3.69 -19.35
N GLU A 154 14.91 4.37 -19.87
CA GLU A 154 13.65 3.72 -20.27
C GLU A 154 13.85 2.60 -21.32
N GLN A 155 14.89 2.66 -22.12
CA GLN A 155 15.17 1.67 -23.17
C GLN A 155 15.50 0.29 -22.57
N SER A 156 16.04 0.26 -21.39
CA SER A 156 16.39 -0.96 -20.64
C SER A 156 15.30 -1.50 -19.70
N LEU A 157 14.17 -0.80 -19.57
CA LEU A 157 13.09 -1.23 -18.70
C LEU A 157 12.24 -2.35 -19.32
N ASN A 158 11.86 -3.32 -18.51
CA ASN A 158 10.85 -4.30 -18.85
C ASN A 158 9.46 -3.72 -18.62
N VAL A 159 8.68 -3.54 -19.68
CA VAL A 159 7.36 -2.88 -19.66
C VAL A 159 6.26 -3.91 -19.71
N LEU A 160 5.27 -3.77 -18.83
CA LEU A 160 4.12 -4.65 -18.70
C LEU A 160 2.82 -3.86 -18.91
N PRO A 161 1.93 -4.27 -19.83
CA PRO A 161 0.59 -3.72 -19.89
C PRO A 161 -0.18 -4.11 -18.63
N ILE A 162 -1.03 -3.20 -18.12
CA ILE A 162 -1.89 -3.47 -16.95
C ILE A 162 -3.35 -3.21 -17.28
N SER A 163 -4.22 -3.96 -16.61
CA SER A 163 -5.67 -3.83 -16.67
C SER A 163 -6.25 -3.73 -15.26
N SER A 164 -7.44 -3.16 -15.14
CA SER A 164 -8.14 -3.13 -13.85
C SER A 164 -8.28 -4.54 -13.27
N GLY A 165 -7.88 -4.71 -12.01
CA GLY A 165 -7.87 -5.99 -11.32
C GLY A 165 -6.53 -6.73 -11.36
N ASP A 166 -5.57 -6.31 -12.17
CA ASP A 166 -4.21 -6.86 -12.14
C ASP A 166 -3.49 -6.49 -10.83
N LEU A 167 -2.68 -7.40 -10.34
CA LEU A 167 -1.73 -7.11 -9.28
C LEU A 167 -0.30 -7.27 -9.79
N VAL A 168 0.53 -6.28 -9.50
CA VAL A 168 1.97 -6.27 -9.81
C VAL A 168 2.74 -6.27 -8.49
N PHE A 169 3.60 -7.26 -8.31
CA PHE A 169 4.52 -7.32 -7.17
C PHE A 169 5.86 -6.68 -7.55
N VAL A 170 6.43 -5.91 -6.63
CA VAL A 170 7.71 -5.20 -6.79
C VAL A 170 8.55 -5.43 -5.55
N ASP A 171 9.43 -6.43 -5.59
CA ASP A 171 10.37 -6.67 -4.51
C ASP A 171 11.49 -5.61 -4.48
N ALA A 172 12.01 -5.35 -3.30
CA ALA A 172 13.12 -4.42 -3.10
C ALA A 172 14.30 -4.77 -4.01
N GLY A 173 14.91 -3.75 -4.61
CA GLY A 173 15.97 -3.90 -5.62
C GLY A 173 15.47 -3.91 -7.06
N THR A 174 14.17 -3.95 -7.29
CA THR A 174 13.58 -3.86 -8.64
C THR A 174 13.58 -2.43 -9.14
N VAL A 175 14.19 -2.18 -10.30
CA VAL A 175 14.05 -0.90 -11.01
C VAL A 175 12.64 -0.84 -11.60
N HIS A 176 11.90 0.22 -11.32
CA HIS A 176 10.51 0.31 -11.74
C HIS A 176 10.05 1.76 -12.01
N ALA A 177 8.93 1.88 -12.71
CA ALA A 177 8.23 3.15 -12.93
C ALA A 177 6.74 2.88 -13.18
N ILE A 178 5.89 3.83 -12.80
CA ILE A 178 4.46 3.83 -13.13
C ILE A 178 4.22 4.88 -14.21
N TRP A 179 3.53 4.49 -15.28
CA TRP A 179 3.18 5.37 -16.37
C TRP A 179 1.72 5.84 -16.28
N PRO A 180 1.32 6.84 -17.08
CA PRO A 180 -0.02 7.40 -17.03
C PRO A 180 -1.13 6.38 -17.32
N GLY A 181 -2.36 6.71 -16.88
CA GLY A 181 -3.57 5.96 -17.21
C GLY A 181 -3.95 4.90 -16.19
N SER A 182 -3.30 4.88 -15.01
CA SER A 182 -3.65 3.95 -13.94
C SER A 182 -3.94 4.64 -12.61
N ILE A 183 -4.85 4.03 -11.85
CA ILE A 183 -5.08 4.33 -10.43
C ILE A 183 -4.81 3.05 -9.66
N LEU A 184 -3.79 3.08 -8.80
CA LEU A 184 -3.25 1.91 -8.14
C LEU A 184 -3.42 1.99 -6.64
N LEU A 185 -3.90 0.91 -6.02
CA LEU A 185 -3.76 0.70 -4.58
C LEU A 185 -2.37 0.11 -4.34
N GLU A 186 -1.51 0.85 -3.69
CA GLU A 186 -0.19 0.40 -3.29
C GLU A 186 -0.20 -0.03 -1.83
N ALA A 187 0.30 -1.23 -1.57
CA ALA A 187 0.64 -1.69 -0.23
C ALA A 187 2.14 -1.95 -0.17
N GLN A 188 2.82 -1.32 0.78
CA GLN A 188 4.27 -1.39 0.92
C GLN A 188 4.69 -1.52 2.39
N GLN A 189 5.92 -1.98 2.63
CA GLN A 189 6.56 -1.76 3.93
C GLN A 189 6.49 -0.27 4.28
N ASN A 190 6.26 0.07 5.55
CA ASN A 190 6.18 1.48 5.98
C ASN A 190 7.55 2.16 5.90
N CYS A 191 7.91 2.56 4.69
CA CYS A 191 9.14 3.26 4.32
C CYS A 191 8.86 4.12 3.09
N ASP A 192 9.14 5.41 3.15
CA ASP A 192 8.99 6.32 1.98
C ASP A 192 10.34 6.64 1.31
N LEU A 193 11.31 5.74 1.45
CA LEU A 193 12.64 5.90 0.85
C LEU A 193 12.63 5.51 -0.63
N THR A 194 13.00 6.45 -1.48
CA THR A 194 13.08 6.28 -2.93
C THR A 194 14.44 6.71 -3.46
N TYR A 195 15.13 5.81 -4.16
CA TYR A 195 16.32 6.16 -4.93
C TYR A 195 15.94 6.41 -6.39
N ARG A 196 15.88 7.70 -6.74
CA ARG A 196 15.49 8.14 -8.11
C ARG A 196 16.66 8.00 -9.05
N MET A 197 16.44 7.29 -10.16
CA MET A 197 17.43 6.99 -11.19
C MET A 197 17.29 7.92 -12.40
N TYR A 198 16.06 8.18 -12.83
CA TYR A 198 15.77 9.02 -13.98
C TYR A 198 14.40 9.72 -13.80
N ASP A 199 14.30 10.97 -14.21
CA ASP A 199 13.11 11.78 -13.97
C ASP A 199 12.67 12.65 -15.15
N TYR A 200 12.95 12.21 -16.37
CA TYR A 200 12.47 12.86 -17.60
C TYR A 200 12.85 14.35 -17.69
N GLY A 201 14.01 14.74 -17.18
CA GLY A 201 14.49 16.12 -17.18
C GLY A 201 13.83 17.04 -16.14
N ARG A 202 12.97 16.54 -15.26
CA ARG A 202 12.41 17.32 -14.14
C ARG A 202 13.51 17.63 -13.10
N PRO A 203 13.47 18.82 -12.45
CA PRO A 203 14.55 19.29 -11.58
C PRO A 203 14.47 18.66 -10.16
N ARG A 204 14.44 17.32 -10.10
CA ARG A 204 14.51 16.56 -8.84
C ARG A 204 15.85 15.84 -8.74
N GLU A 205 16.36 15.73 -7.52
CA GLU A 205 17.61 15.04 -7.24
C GLU A 205 17.59 13.59 -7.73
N LEU A 206 18.67 13.15 -8.37
CA LEU A 206 18.91 11.75 -8.74
C LEU A 206 19.88 11.14 -7.73
N HIS A 207 19.60 9.91 -7.31
CA HIS A 207 20.38 9.19 -6.28
C HIS A 207 21.21 8.06 -6.93
N ILE A 208 22.08 8.42 -7.90
CA ILE A 208 22.70 7.47 -8.83
C ILE A 208 23.46 6.35 -8.09
N GLU A 209 24.39 6.68 -7.20
CA GLU A 209 25.20 5.68 -6.49
C GLU A 209 24.37 4.74 -5.62
N LYS A 210 23.44 5.32 -4.82
CA LYS A 210 22.54 4.53 -3.96
C LYS A 210 21.60 3.67 -4.77
N SER A 211 21.13 4.16 -5.91
CA SER A 211 20.25 3.39 -6.79
C SER A 211 20.99 2.22 -7.44
N LEU A 212 22.22 2.40 -7.91
CA LEU A 212 23.04 1.31 -8.45
C LEU A 212 23.35 0.26 -7.38
N GLU A 213 23.66 0.68 -6.13
CA GLU A 213 23.85 -0.26 -5.01
C GLU A 213 22.58 -1.03 -4.67
N ALA A 214 21.41 -0.41 -4.77
CA ALA A 214 20.13 -1.05 -4.49
C ALA A 214 19.66 -1.96 -5.64
N THR A 215 20.09 -1.71 -6.88
CA THR A 215 19.59 -2.41 -8.07
C THR A 215 19.99 -3.88 -8.09
N ARG A 216 18.98 -4.74 -8.32
CA ARG A 216 19.15 -6.16 -8.62
C ARG A 216 18.78 -6.42 -10.07
N LEU A 217 19.69 -7.05 -10.82
CA LEU A 217 19.47 -7.38 -12.24
C LEU A 217 18.39 -8.46 -12.46
N LYS A 218 18.13 -9.28 -11.43
CA LYS A 218 17.06 -10.30 -11.41
C LYS A 218 16.28 -10.17 -10.14
N THR A 219 14.97 -10.09 -10.28
CA THR A 219 14.00 -9.96 -9.20
C THR A 219 12.80 -10.87 -9.44
N ASN A 220 11.92 -11.02 -8.46
CA ASN A 220 10.67 -11.77 -8.60
C ASN A 220 9.49 -10.86 -8.98
N ALA A 221 9.78 -9.61 -9.35
CA ALA A 221 8.78 -8.62 -9.67
C ALA A 221 8.02 -8.94 -10.96
N GLY A 222 6.77 -8.55 -11.01
CA GLY A 222 5.89 -8.74 -12.17
C GLY A 222 4.45 -8.95 -11.78
N LYS A 223 3.61 -9.28 -12.75
CA LYS A 223 2.21 -9.64 -12.50
C LYS A 223 2.11 -10.93 -11.71
N VAL A 224 1.25 -10.92 -10.70
CA VAL A 224 0.97 -12.09 -9.84
C VAL A 224 -0.40 -12.63 -10.19
N PRO A 225 -0.51 -13.91 -10.58
CA PRO A 225 -1.80 -14.54 -10.77
C PRO A 225 -2.53 -14.69 -9.43
N ALA A 226 -3.76 -14.21 -9.37
CA ALA A 226 -4.59 -14.33 -8.20
C ALA A 226 -5.04 -15.78 -7.97
N THR A 227 -5.13 -16.20 -6.70
CA THR A 227 -5.67 -17.51 -6.32
C THR A 227 -7.10 -17.38 -5.84
N VAL A 228 -8.04 -17.93 -6.61
CA VAL A 228 -9.47 -17.90 -6.26
C VAL A 228 -9.76 -19.02 -5.27
N LEU A 229 -10.34 -18.65 -4.12
CA LEU A 229 -10.86 -19.54 -3.09
C LEU A 229 -12.39 -19.42 -3.06
N ASN A 230 -13.06 -20.27 -2.29
CA ASN A 230 -14.52 -20.33 -2.24
C ASN A 230 -15.18 -19.01 -1.78
N ASP A 231 -14.54 -18.28 -0.88
CA ASP A 231 -15.08 -17.08 -0.22
C ASP A 231 -14.29 -15.79 -0.52
N ARG A 232 -13.13 -15.91 -1.17
CA ARG A 232 -12.23 -14.80 -1.45
C ARG A 232 -11.23 -15.10 -2.55
N THR A 233 -10.57 -14.05 -3.01
CA THR A 233 -9.44 -14.17 -3.93
C THR A 233 -8.18 -13.68 -3.22
N VAL A 234 -7.16 -14.53 -3.12
CA VAL A 234 -5.82 -14.12 -2.65
C VAL A 234 -5.11 -13.46 -3.81
N LEU A 235 -4.86 -12.16 -3.69
CA LEU A 235 -4.19 -11.35 -4.71
C LEU A 235 -2.67 -11.52 -4.63
N VAL A 236 -2.11 -11.50 -3.42
CA VAL A 236 -0.70 -11.74 -3.15
C VAL A 236 -0.51 -12.18 -1.69
N ASP A 237 0.47 -13.04 -1.46
CA ASP A 237 0.90 -13.46 -0.11
C ASP A 237 2.43 -13.57 -0.10
N VAL A 238 3.10 -12.59 0.51
CA VAL A 238 4.56 -12.47 0.56
C VAL A 238 5.03 -12.20 1.99
N GLY A 239 6.34 -12.23 2.22
CA GLY A 239 6.92 -12.13 3.56
C GLY A 239 6.56 -10.87 4.37
N TYR A 240 6.10 -9.80 3.73
CA TYR A 240 5.80 -8.52 4.38
C TYR A 240 4.32 -8.19 4.48
N PHE A 241 3.49 -8.70 3.56
CA PHE A 241 2.05 -8.45 3.53
C PHE A 241 1.29 -9.51 2.73
N ARG A 242 -0.01 -9.56 2.99
CA ARG A 242 -0.97 -10.35 2.23
C ARG A 242 -2.16 -9.47 1.86
N LEU A 243 -2.61 -9.56 0.61
CA LEU A 243 -3.80 -8.90 0.10
C LEU A 243 -4.82 -9.96 -0.33
N GLU A 244 -6.07 -9.76 0.09
CA GLU A 244 -7.19 -10.62 -0.26
C GLU A 244 -8.40 -9.77 -0.61
N ARG A 245 -9.10 -10.17 -1.66
CA ARG A 245 -10.31 -9.50 -2.14
C ARG A 245 -11.54 -10.33 -1.87
N PHE A 246 -12.57 -9.68 -1.35
CA PHE A 246 -13.86 -10.25 -1.04
C PHE A 246 -14.93 -9.54 -1.86
N LEU A 247 -15.69 -10.32 -2.66
CA LEU A 247 -16.80 -9.84 -3.46
C LEU A 247 -18.10 -10.48 -2.98
N GLY A 248 -19.19 -9.79 -3.18
CA GLY A 248 -20.52 -10.36 -3.05
C GLY A 248 -21.35 -9.78 -1.90
N ASP A 249 -22.61 -10.18 -1.92
CA ASP A 249 -23.63 -9.77 -0.98
C ASP A 249 -23.57 -10.63 0.29
N GLY A 250 -23.80 -10.02 1.43
CA GLY A 250 -23.93 -10.70 2.70
C GLY A 250 -23.05 -10.17 3.82
N LEU A 251 -23.43 -10.57 5.02
CA LEU A 251 -22.67 -10.31 6.25
C LEU A 251 -21.39 -11.13 6.25
N ARG A 252 -20.30 -10.47 6.63
CA ARG A 252 -19.01 -11.12 6.83
C ARG A 252 -18.62 -11.01 8.28
N SER A 253 -18.57 -12.14 8.95
CA SER A 253 -18.17 -12.18 10.36
C SER A 253 -16.66 -12.02 10.55
N SER A 254 -16.27 -11.55 11.74
CA SER A 254 -14.87 -11.49 12.15
C SER A 254 -14.15 -12.84 12.03
N GLN A 255 -14.88 -13.95 12.25
CA GLN A 255 -14.34 -15.28 12.08
C GLN A 255 -13.92 -15.58 10.66
N SER A 256 -14.72 -15.18 9.66
CA SER A 256 -14.36 -15.38 8.23
C SER A 256 -13.27 -14.44 7.73
N LEU A 257 -13.17 -13.25 8.33
CA LEU A 257 -12.21 -12.21 7.91
C LEU A 257 -10.89 -12.26 8.67
N LEU A 258 -10.88 -12.72 9.92
CA LEU A 258 -9.68 -12.78 10.76
C LEU A 258 -9.14 -14.20 10.97
N SER A 259 -9.87 -15.22 10.56
CA SER A 259 -9.46 -16.61 10.64
C SER A 259 -8.93 -17.14 9.31
N GLY A 260 -7.65 -16.92 9.04
CA GLY A 260 -6.92 -18.00 8.36
C GLY A 260 -6.56 -19.01 9.47
N LYS A 261 -6.78 -20.29 9.26
CA LYS A 261 -6.51 -21.36 10.23
C LYS A 261 -5.04 -21.46 10.70
N GLU A 262 -4.15 -20.57 10.23
CA GLU A 262 -2.70 -20.65 10.35
C GLU A 262 -2.02 -19.40 10.93
N GLN A 263 -2.74 -18.31 11.24
CA GLN A 263 -2.11 -17.13 11.85
C GLN A 263 -2.86 -16.66 13.09
N PRO A 264 -2.13 -16.24 14.15
CA PRO A 264 -2.72 -15.54 15.27
C PRO A 264 -3.40 -14.27 14.78
N ARG A 265 -4.46 -13.83 15.49
CA ARG A 265 -5.11 -12.55 15.21
C ARG A 265 -4.05 -11.45 15.16
N GLY A 266 -3.99 -10.73 14.05
CA GLY A 266 -3.08 -9.61 13.82
C GLY A 266 -3.85 -8.39 13.33
N LEU A 267 -3.16 -7.27 13.19
CA LEU A 267 -3.70 -6.09 12.56
C LEU A 267 -4.16 -6.40 11.13
N ALA A 268 -5.34 -5.93 10.77
CA ALA A 268 -5.82 -5.94 9.40
C ALA A 268 -6.30 -4.55 8.98
N TYR A 269 -6.11 -4.21 7.72
CA TYR A 269 -6.68 -3.03 7.10
C TYR A 269 -7.74 -3.48 6.09
N LEU A 270 -8.92 -2.88 6.18
CA LEU A 270 -10.07 -3.15 5.32
C LEU A 270 -10.30 -1.94 4.41
N PHE A 271 -9.98 -2.08 3.14
CA PHE A 271 -10.16 -1.04 2.14
C PHE A 271 -11.38 -1.35 1.26
N ALA A 272 -12.35 -0.43 1.21
CA ALA A 272 -13.47 -0.52 0.28
C ALA A 272 -13.04 0.00 -1.10
N ALA A 273 -12.68 -0.88 -2.02
CA ALA A 273 -12.30 -0.51 -3.38
C ALA A 273 -13.49 0.07 -4.15
N ASN A 274 -14.71 -0.41 -3.86
CA ASN A 274 -15.96 0.10 -4.39
C ASN A 274 -17.12 -0.19 -3.44
N GLY A 275 -18.27 0.45 -3.68
CA GLY A 275 -19.47 0.25 -2.87
C GLY A 275 -19.31 0.83 -1.45
N LYS A 276 -20.08 0.31 -0.52
CA LYS A 276 -20.05 0.73 0.88
C LYS A 276 -20.39 -0.41 1.83
N GLY A 277 -19.81 -0.38 3.00
CA GLY A 277 -20.10 -1.31 4.08
C GLY A 277 -20.22 -0.62 5.42
N ARG A 278 -20.53 -1.41 6.44
CA ARG A 278 -20.57 -0.98 7.84
C ARG A 278 -20.05 -2.13 8.71
N ILE A 279 -19.19 -1.80 9.67
CA ILE A 279 -18.67 -2.75 10.64
C ILE A 279 -19.44 -2.56 11.93
N THR A 280 -20.06 -3.63 12.43
CA THR A 280 -20.86 -3.64 13.66
C THR A 280 -20.39 -4.75 14.59
N GLY A 281 -20.55 -4.56 15.88
CA GLY A 281 -20.19 -5.56 16.89
C GLY A 281 -20.49 -5.09 18.30
N PRO A 282 -20.34 -5.99 19.30
CA PRO A 282 -20.59 -5.63 20.68
C PRO A 282 -19.50 -4.70 21.22
N GLY A 283 -19.91 -3.70 21.99
CA GLY A 283 -19.01 -2.84 22.76
C GLY A 283 -18.35 -1.69 21.99
N PHE A 284 -18.77 -1.41 20.75
CA PHE A 284 -18.34 -0.24 20.00
C PHE A 284 -19.45 0.30 19.09
N GLU A 285 -19.34 1.59 18.74
CA GLU A 285 -20.25 2.23 17.80
C GLU A 285 -19.97 1.72 16.36
N PRO A 286 -21.02 1.56 15.53
CA PRO A 286 -20.85 1.16 14.15
C PRO A 286 -19.85 2.03 13.38
N VAL A 287 -18.98 1.40 12.61
CA VAL A 287 -17.96 2.08 11.79
C VAL A 287 -18.33 1.99 10.31
N ASP A 288 -18.71 3.11 9.72
CA ASP A 288 -19.01 3.17 8.29
C ASP A 288 -17.72 3.03 7.46
N LEU A 289 -17.81 2.24 6.40
CA LEU A 289 -16.75 1.99 5.43
C LEU A 289 -17.25 2.42 4.03
N PRO A 290 -17.22 3.73 3.71
CA PRO A 290 -17.57 4.23 2.39
C PRO A 290 -16.51 3.83 1.35
N ALA A 291 -16.88 3.89 0.07
CA ALA A 291 -15.95 3.62 -1.02
C ALA A 291 -14.65 4.43 -0.88
N ARG A 292 -13.53 3.79 -1.16
CA ARG A 292 -12.17 4.37 -1.15
C ARG A 292 -11.70 4.83 0.23
N SER A 293 -12.35 4.35 1.29
CA SER A 293 -11.90 4.54 2.66
C SER A 293 -11.29 3.26 3.22
N ILE A 294 -10.60 3.42 4.34
CA ILE A 294 -9.92 2.32 5.04
C ILE A 294 -10.31 2.28 6.51
N VAL A 295 -10.52 1.09 7.03
CA VAL A 295 -10.71 0.81 8.46
C VAL A 295 -9.59 -0.08 8.95
N ALA A 296 -8.95 0.30 10.03
CA ALA A 296 -8.02 -0.56 10.75
C ALA A 296 -8.81 -1.45 11.72
N VAL A 297 -8.49 -2.73 11.73
CA VAL A 297 -9.01 -3.73 12.66
C VAL A 297 -7.85 -4.22 13.51
N PRO A 298 -7.77 -3.77 14.78
CA PRO A 298 -6.72 -4.20 15.70
C PRO A 298 -6.73 -5.71 15.95
N ALA A 299 -5.57 -6.28 16.30
CA ALA A 299 -5.45 -7.69 16.67
C ALA A 299 -6.37 -8.09 17.82
N THR A 300 -6.65 -7.15 18.73
CA THR A 300 -7.52 -7.35 19.89
C THR A 300 -8.96 -6.88 19.66
N ALA A 301 -9.35 -6.57 18.42
CA ALA A 301 -10.71 -6.13 18.12
C ALA A 301 -11.74 -7.14 18.66
N PRO A 302 -12.87 -6.66 19.22
CA PRO A 302 -13.99 -7.52 19.56
C PRO A 302 -14.51 -8.26 18.33
N GLU A 303 -15.39 -9.22 18.50
CA GLU A 303 -16.10 -9.83 17.39
C GLU A 303 -16.89 -8.76 16.62
N PHE A 304 -16.92 -8.88 15.30
CA PHE A 304 -17.62 -7.93 14.44
C PHE A 304 -18.18 -8.61 13.21
N GLU A 305 -19.10 -7.94 12.56
CA GLU A 305 -19.65 -8.30 11.26
C GLU A 305 -19.48 -7.13 10.30
N ILE A 306 -19.37 -7.44 9.01
CA ILE A 306 -19.36 -6.44 7.94
C ILE A 306 -20.64 -6.59 7.13
N GLU A 307 -21.46 -5.58 7.23
CA GLU A 307 -22.68 -5.45 6.42
C GLU A 307 -22.33 -4.83 5.07
N ASN A 308 -22.78 -5.46 3.98
CA ASN A 308 -22.72 -4.90 2.64
C ASN A 308 -23.92 -3.95 2.44
N LEU A 309 -23.68 -2.67 2.38
CA LEU A 309 -24.69 -1.63 2.18
C LEU A 309 -24.90 -1.26 0.70
N GLY A 310 -24.16 -1.90 -0.21
CA GLY A 310 -24.29 -1.73 -1.65
C GLY A 310 -23.01 -1.98 -2.42
N ALA A 311 -22.97 -3.08 -3.16
CA ALA A 311 -21.92 -3.50 -4.08
C ALA A 311 -20.49 -3.39 -3.47
N LEU A 312 -20.33 -3.79 -2.21
CA LEU A 312 -19.05 -3.71 -1.52
C LEU A 312 -18.01 -4.63 -2.17
N ASP A 313 -16.94 -4.03 -2.66
CA ASP A 313 -15.71 -4.68 -3.08
C ASP A 313 -14.64 -4.38 -2.02
N LEU A 314 -14.29 -5.39 -1.23
CA LEU A 314 -13.45 -5.25 -0.05
C LEU A 314 -12.08 -5.87 -0.29
N ILE A 315 -11.04 -5.11 -0.04
CA ILE A 315 -9.66 -5.61 0.00
C ILE A 315 -9.17 -5.59 1.45
N ARG A 316 -8.83 -6.78 1.96
CA ARG A 316 -8.14 -6.95 3.23
C ARG A 316 -6.64 -6.93 2.99
N ILE A 317 -5.93 -6.12 3.76
CA ILE A 317 -4.48 -6.01 3.73
C ILE A 317 -3.98 -6.33 5.14
N THR A 318 -3.15 -7.36 5.27
CA THR A 318 -2.57 -7.78 6.55
C THR A 318 -1.06 -7.73 6.48
N PRO A 319 -0.38 -7.21 7.50
CA PRO A 319 1.06 -7.34 7.59
C PRO A 319 1.44 -8.80 7.83
N ASN A 320 2.49 -9.24 7.13
CA ASN A 320 3.21 -10.45 7.42
C ASN A 320 4.58 -10.09 8.03
N TRP A 321 5.15 -11.04 8.78
CA TRP A 321 6.48 -10.87 9.34
C TRP A 321 7.41 -11.87 8.69
N PRO A 322 8.52 -11.45 8.05
CA PRO A 322 9.54 -12.35 7.54
C PRO A 322 10.03 -13.27 8.67
N ARG A 323 10.02 -14.56 8.41
CA ARG A 323 10.53 -15.58 9.33
C ARG A 323 12.04 -15.67 9.27
#